data_937480a672eb8f8ea929a8cbc2d5c15d
#
_entry.id   937480a672eb8f8ea929a8cbc2d5c15d
#
_cell.length_a   1.000
_cell.length_b   1.000
_cell.length_c   1.000
_cell.angle_alpha   90.00
_cell.angle_beta   90.00
_cell.angle_gamma   90.00
#
_symmetry.space_group_name_H-M   'P 1'
#
loop_
_entity.id
_entity.type
_entity.pdbx_description
1 polymer ?
#
loop_
_entity_poly.entity_id
_entity_poly.type
_entity_poly.pdbx_seq_one_letter_code
_entity_poly.pdbx_strand_id
1 'polypeptide(L)'
;MDILLPGPNADKRVAQLASEGTYADLISAGIRIWNFQPSMLHTKIMVVDGAAALVGSSNVNRRSLDHDEEVAMVVIDQASVDLLDHQFTEDLQSSRQIDLSRWQRRSAPQRTLETAVTAIRRWL
;
A
#
# COMPACT_ATOMS: atom_id res chain seq x y z
N MET A 1 -12.02 4.05 2.45
CA MET A 1 -10.72 3.47 2.84
C MET A 1 -9.65 4.03 1.94
N ASP A 2 -8.54 4.46 2.52
CA ASP A 2 -7.36 4.93 1.81
C ASP A 2 -6.20 3.98 2.02
N ILE A 3 -5.43 3.73 0.97
CA ILE A 3 -4.21 2.93 1.02
C ILE A 3 -3.06 3.79 0.52
N LEU A 4 -2.06 4.00 1.37
CA LEU A 4 -0.84 4.72 1.03
C LEU A 4 0.27 3.71 0.75
N LEU A 5 0.86 3.80 -0.41
CA LEU A 5 1.90 2.90 -0.89
C LEU A 5 3.19 3.66 -1.22
N PRO A 6 4.34 2.98 -1.21
CA PRO A 6 5.57 3.57 -1.74
C PRO A 6 5.37 4.05 -3.17
N GLY A 7 5.84 5.25 -3.45
CA GLY A 7 5.85 5.83 -4.79
C GLY A 7 7.06 5.38 -5.62
N PRO A 8 7.62 6.27 -6.45
CA PRO A 8 8.73 5.94 -7.34
C PRO A 8 10.02 5.51 -6.61
N ASN A 9 10.12 5.82 -5.33
CA ASN A 9 11.27 5.50 -4.47
C ASN A 9 11.11 4.17 -3.72
N ALA A 10 10.29 3.23 -4.22
CA ALA A 10 10.08 1.93 -3.60
C ALA A 10 11.36 1.09 -3.56
N ASP A 11 11.62 0.45 -2.43
CA ASP A 11 12.78 -0.44 -2.22
C ASP A 11 12.74 -1.66 -3.16
N LYS A 12 11.57 -2.29 -3.30
CA LYS A 12 11.39 -3.50 -4.13
C LYS A 12 10.44 -3.24 -5.29
N ARG A 13 10.98 -2.76 -6.40
CA ARG A 13 10.20 -2.46 -7.60
C ARG A 13 9.37 -3.64 -8.12
N VAL A 14 9.89 -4.86 -8.01
CA VAL A 14 9.19 -6.08 -8.45
C VAL A 14 7.94 -6.35 -7.60
N ALA A 15 8.04 -6.20 -6.28
CA ALA A 15 6.91 -6.36 -5.37
C ALA A 15 5.84 -5.28 -5.62
N GLN A 16 6.25 -4.05 -5.92
CA GLN A 16 5.36 -2.98 -6.32
C GLN A 16 4.60 -3.36 -7.60
N LEU A 17 5.28 -3.80 -8.65
CA LEU A 17 4.66 -4.23 -9.91
C LEU A 17 3.67 -5.37 -9.70
N ALA A 18 3.97 -6.32 -8.81
CA ALA A 18 3.07 -7.42 -8.48
C ALA A 18 1.76 -6.94 -7.80
N SER A 19 1.84 -5.91 -6.94
CA SER A 19 0.66 -5.33 -6.30
C SER A 19 -0.15 -4.45 -7.25
N GLU A 20 0.49 -3.82 -8.21
CA GLU A 20 -0.14 -2.96 -9.22
C GLU A 20 -1.22 -3.68 -10.04
N GLY A 21 -1.10 -5.01 -10.23
CA GLY A 21 -2.09 -5.82 -10.92
C GLY A 21 -3.48 -5.84 -10.24
N THR A 22 -3.56 -5.57 -8.93
CA THR A 22 -4.82 -5.55 -8.17
C THR A 22 -5.46 -4.17 -8.04
N TYR A 23 -4.81 -3.10 -8.48
CA TYR A 23 -5.27 -1.73 -8.27
C TYR A 23 -6.62 -1.44 -8.93
N ALA A 24 -6.85 -1.97 -10.13
CA ALA A 24 -8.10 -1.75 -10.84
C ALA A 24 -9.30 -2.30 -10.06
N ASP A 25 -9.17 -3.49 -9.47
CA ASP A 25 -10.23 -4.13 -8.69
C ASP A 25 -10.49 -3.36 -7.39
N LEU A 26 -9.42 -2.97 -6.69
CA LEU A 26 -9.52 -2.20 -5.45
C LEU A 26 -10.17 -0.84 -5.66
N ILE A 27 -9.76 -0.10 -6.70
CA ILE A 27 -10.33 1.22 -7.01
C ILE A 27 -11.78 1.08 -7.44
N SER A 28 -12.13 0.04 -8.21
CA SER A 28 -13.53 -0.24 -8.60
C SER A 28 -14.41 -0.59 -7.40
N ALA A 29 -13.83 -1.14 -6.35
CA ALA A 29 -14.50 -1.38 -5.06
C ALA A 29 -14.58 -0.13 -4.16
N GLY A 30 -14.17 1.05 -4.65
CA GLY A 30 -14.24 2.32 -3.93
C GLY A 30 -13.05 2.61 -3.01
N ILE A 31 -11.97 1.84 -3.10
CA ILE A 31 -10.74 2.09 -2.35
C ILE A 31 -9.91 3.15 -3.08
N ARG A 32 -9.41 4.14 -2.35
CA ARG A 32 -8.49 5.15 -2.87
C ARG A 32 -7.05 4.70 -2.63
N ILE A 33 -6.26 4.67 -3.69
CA ILE A 33 -4.84 4.28 -3.62
C ILE A 33 -3.97 5.51 -3.88
N TRP A 34 -2.97 5.71 -3.06
CA TRP A 34 -2.08 6.86 -3.07
C TRP A 34 -0.62 6.40 -3.12
N ASN A 35 0.19 7.09 -3.89
CA ASN A 35 1.63 6.87 -3.96
C ASN A 35 2.37 8.02 -3.28
N PHE A 36 3.08 7.73 -2.20
CA PHE A 36 3.91 8.66 -1.47
C PHE A 36 5.07 9.17 -2.35
N GLN A 37 5.26 10.49 -2.43
CA GLN A 37 6.22 11.07 -3.37
C GLN A 37 7.55 11.48 -2.73
N PRO A 38 7.61 11.97 -1.47
CA PRO A 38 8.80 12.63 -0.96
C PRO A 38 10.02 11.71 -0.79
N SER A 39 9.79 10.48 -0.34
CA SER A 39 10.87 9.54 -0.01
C SER A 39 10.41 8.09 -0.12
N MET A 40 11.27 7.15 0.27
CA MET A 40 10.88 5.75 0.43
C MET A 40 9.95 5.62 1.65
N LEU A 41 8.75 5.10 1.43
CA LEU A 41 7.82 4.75 2.49
C LEU A 41 8.00 3.26 2.87
N HIS A 42 8.35 2.99 4.13
CA HIS A 42 8.53 1.63 4.62
C HIS A 42 7.76 1.33 5.92
N THR A 43 6.87 2.21 6.32
CA THR A 43 5.98 2.03 7.48
C THR A 43 4.88 1.01 7.19
N LYS A 44 4.48 0.25 8.20
CA LYS A 44 3.35 -0.67 8.17
C LYS A 44 2.42 -0.27 9.31
N ILE A 45 1.46 0.58 8.97
CA ILE A 45 0.50 1.16 9.90
C ILE A 45 -0.89 1.00 9.30
N MET A 46 -1.84 0.61 10.13
CA MET A 46 -3.26 0.61 9.79
C MET A 46 -4.00 1.33 10.92
N VAL A 47 -4.76 2.35 10.59
CA VAL A 47 -5.67 3.01 11.53
C VAL A 47 -7.10 2.57 11.19
N VAL A 48 -7.85 2.17 12.20
CA VAL A 48 -9.22 1.66 12.05
C VAL A 48 -10.18 2.57 12.81
N ASP A 49 -11.02 3.26 12.04
CA ASP A 49 -12.14 4.10 12.51
C ASP A 49 -11.73 5.15 13.58
N GLY A 50 -10.47 5.57 13.60
CA GLY A 50 -9.93 6.49 14.62
C GLY A 50 -9.96 5.93 16.04
N ALA A 51 -10.16 4.63 16.22
CA ALA A 51 -10.32 3.97 17.52
C ALA A 51 -9.14 3.06 17.88
N ALA A 52 -8.45 2.53 16.90
CA ALA A 52 -7.29 1.67 17.09
C ALA A 52 -6.29 1.80 15.93
N ALA A 53 -5.03 1.51 16.20
CA ALA A 53 -4.02 1.38 15.16
C ALA A 53 -3.23 0.08 15.33
N LEU A 54 -2.84 -0.51 14.20
CA LEU A 54 -1.89 -1.61 14.12
C LEU A 54 -0.58 -1.06 13.58
N VAL A 55 0.51 -1.29 14.29
CA VAL A 55 1.86 -0.85 13.89
C VAL A 55 2.79 -2.06 13.96
N GLY A 56 3.51 -2.35 12.87
CA GLY A 56 4.35 -3.54 12.88
C GLY A 56 5.32 -3.65 11.73
N SER A 57 5.88 -4.85 11.58
CA SER A 57 6.81 -5.20 10.51
C SER A 57 6.10 -5.83 9.30
N SER A 58 4.87 -6.33 9.47
CA SER A 58 4.13 -7.09 8.47
C SER A 58 3.70 -6.24 7.29
N ASN A 59 4.07 -6.67 6.08
CA ASN A 59 3.47 -6.14 4.86
C ASN A 59 2.11 -6.81 4.63
N VAL A 60 1.16 -6.10 4.02
CA VAL A 60 -0.13 -6.68 3.62
C VAL A 60 0.07 -7.45 2.32
N ASN A 61 0.80 -8.55 2.39
CA ASN A 61 1.02 -9.47 1.27
C ASN A 61 1.00 -10.93 1.77
N ARG A 62 0.83 -11.88 0.83
CA ARG A 62 0.73 -13.30 1.19
C ARG A 62 1.97 -13.83 1.87
N ARG A 63 3.15 -13.38 1.49
CA ARG A 63 4.39 -13.86 2.07
C ARG A 63 4.47 -13.50 3.55
N SER A 64 4.27 -12.23 3.91
CA SER A 64 4.27 -11.79 5.32
C SER A 64 3.15 -12.43 6.13
N LEU A 65 1.98 -12.69 5.51
CA LEU A 65 0.85 -13.29 6.21
C LEU A 65 0.97 -14.80 6.38
N ASP A 66 1.61 -15.51 5.44
CA ASP A 66 1.63 -16.98 5.40
C ASP A 66 2.98 -17.58 5.81
N HIS A 67 4.10 -16.85 5.70
CA HIS A 67 5.45 -17.42 5.80
C HIS A 67 6.44 -16.66 6.66
N ASP A 68 6.33 -15.33 6.77
CA ASP A 68 7.31 -14.55 7.51
C ASP A 68 6.93 -14.47 9.01
N GLU A 69 7.92 -14.51 9.90
CA GLU A 69 7.72 -14.19 11.31
C GLU A 69 7.66 -12.68 11.49
N GLU A 70 6.50 -12.18 11.89
CA GLU A 70 6.22 -10.76 11.97
C GLU A 70 5.77 -10.35 13.36
N VAL A 71 6.05 -9.11 13.72
CA VAL A 71 5.61 -8.51 14.99
C VAL A 71 4.70 -7.33 14.70
N ALA A 72 3.55 -7.29 15.35
CA ALA A 72 2.65 -6.16 15.31
C ALA A 72 2.15 -5.79 16.70
N MET A 73 1.97 -4.51 16.94
CA MET A 73 1.42 -3.94 18.16
C MET A 73 0.07 -3.31 17.84
N VAL A 74 -0.91 -3.59 18.67
CA VAL A 74 -2.21 -2.89 18.65
C VAL A 74 -2.12 -1.71 19.61
N VAL A 75 -2.39 -0.52 19.10
CA VAL A 75 -2.45 0.74 19.84
C VAL A 75 -3.91 1.12 20.03
N ILE A 76 -4.35 1.30 21.27
CA ILE A 76 -5.72 1.72 21.64
C ILE A 76 -5.73 3.02 22.46
N ASP A 77 -4.56 3.57 22.76
CA ASP A 77 -4.45 4.89 23.36
C ASP A 77 -4.89 5.96 22.37
N GLN A 78 -5.94 6.68 22.69
CA GLN A 78 -6.57 7.64 21.77
C GLN A 78 -5.60 8.69 21.27
N ALA A 79 -4.75 9.25 22.14
CA ALA A 79 -3.80 10.27 21.76
C ALA A 79 -2.78 9.77 20.73
N SER A 80 -2.34 8.52 20.88
CA SER A 80 -1.43 7.87 19.93
C SER A 80 -2.14 7.53 18.60
N VAL A 81 -3.39 7.09 18.65
CA VAL A 81 -4.19 6.81 17.45
C VAL A 81 -4.43 8.11 16.66
N ASP A 82 -4.81 9.20 17.33
CA ASP A 82 -5.03 10.52 16.71
C ASP A 82 -3.75 11.04 16.04
N LEU A 83 -2.60 10.84 16.68
CA LEU A 83 -1.31 11.22 16.10
C LEU A 83 -1.00 10.46 14.82
N LEU A 84 -1.24 9.14 14.80
CA LEU A 84 -1.02 8.30 13.63
C LEU A 84 -1.99 8.63 12.48
N ASP A 85 -3.24 8.90 12.79
CA ASP A 85 -4.25 9.30 11.81
C ASP A 85 -3.94 10.68 11.21
N HIS A 86 -3.50 11.62 12.04
CA HIS A 86 -3.04 12.94 11.60
C HIS A 86 -1.82 12.82 10.68
N GLN A 87 -0.80 12.04 11.05
CA GLN A 87 0.39 11.81 10.23
C GLN A 87 0.02 11.18 8.88
N PHE A 88 -0.88 10.19 8.88
CA PHE A 88 -1.38 9.58 7.65
C PHE A 88 -2.06 10.62 6.74
N THR A 89 -2.85 11.51 7.32
CA THR A 89 -3.51 12.58 6.58
C THR A 89 -2.51 13.57 5.96
N GLU A 90 -1.46 13.92 6.68
CA GLU A 90 -0.37 14.77 6.16
C GLU A 90 0.39 14.06 5.02
N ASP A 91 0.67 12.78 5.17
CA ASP A 91 1.34 11.98 4.14
C ASP A 91 0.49 11.89 2.86
N LEU A 92 -0.84 11.82 2.97
CA LEU A 92 -1.74 11.87 1.81
C LEU A 92 -1.61 13.20 1.04
N GLN A 93 -1.44 14.33 1.73
CA GLN A 93 -1.24 15.65 1.08
C GLN A 93 0.04 15.70 0.24
N SER A 94 1.05 14.93 0.63
CA SER A 94 2.32 14.79 -0.10
C SER A 94 2.30 13.64 -1.10
N SER A 95 1.13 13.03 -1.34
CA SER A 95 0.97 11.85 -2.15
C SER A 95 0.17 12.11 -3.42
N ARG A 96 0.32 11.23 -4.39
CA ARG A 96 -0.43 11.28 -5.64
C ARG A 96 -1.44 10.15 -5.69
N GLN A 97 -2.72 10.49 -5.77
CA GLN A 97 -3.78 9.51 -5.96
C GLN A 97 -3.69 8.85 -7.33
N ILE A 98 -3.92 7.54 -7.36
CA ILE A 98 -3.99 6.75 -8.59
C ILE A 98 -5.40 6.88 -9.16
N ASP A 99 -5.49 7.45 -10.37
CA ASP A 99 -6.73 7.56 -11.12
C ASP A 99 -6.95 6.31 -11.98
N LEU A 100 -8.14 5.70 -11.89
CA LEU A 100 -8.48 4.47 -12.61
C LEU A 100 -8.42 4.65 -14.12
N SER A 101 -8.90 5.79 -14.65
CA SER A 101 -8.93 6.06 -16.08
C SER A 101 -7.52 6.18 -16.67
N ARG A 102 -6.63 6.79 -15.92
CA ARG A 102 -5.21 6.92 -16.25
C ARG A 102 -4.50 5.58 -16.12
N TRP A 103 -4.87 4.82 -15.07
CA TRP A 103 -4.35 3.49 -14.81
C TRP A 103 -4.67 2.50 -15.93
N GLN A 104 -5.88 2.52 -16.45
CA GLN A 104 -6.33 1.67 -17.56
C GLN A 104 -5.67 2.02 -18.92
N ARG A 105 -5.23 3.26 -19.11
CA ARG A 105 -4.54 3.74 -20.33
C ARG A 105 -3.03 3.48 -20.36
N ARG A 106 -2.49 2.67 -19.44
CA ARG A 106 -1.07 2.28 -19.45
C ARG A 106 -0.71 1.55 -20.73
N SER A 107 0.58 1.67 -21.11
CA SER A 107 1.11 1.02 -22.31
C SER A 107 0.99 -0.51 -22.24
N ALA A 108 0.77 -1.15 -23.40
CA ALA A 108 0.69 -2.61 -23.48
C ALA A 108 1.93 -3.35 -22.90
N PRO A 109 3.18 -2.89 -23.14
CA PRO A 109 4.36 -3.51 -22.54
C PRO A 109 4.35 -3.52 -21.01
N GLN A 110 3.87 -2.45 -20.39
CA GLN A 110 3.78 -2.35 -18.93
C GLN A 110 2.75 -3.35 -18.36
N ARG A 111 1.60 -3.47 -19.00
CA ARG A 111 0.55 -4.44 -18.63
C ARG A 111 1.03 -5.88 -18.75
N THR A 112 1.80 -6.20 -19.79
CA THR A 112 2.38 -7.54 -20.00
C THR A 112 3.39 -7.87 -18.91
N LEU A 113 4.24 -6.91 -18.53
CA LEU A 113 5.23 -7.10 -17.46
C LEU A 113 4.55 -7.36 -16.12
N GLU A 114 3.52 -6.59 -15.79
CA GLU A 114 2.72 -6.77 -14.56
C GLU A 114 2.05 -8.15 -14.51
N THR A 115 1.48 -8.61 -15.63
CA THR A 115 0.86 -9.94 -15.74
C THR A 115 1.90 -11.06 -15.53
N ALA A 116 3.08 -10.93 -16.13
CA ALA A 116 4.16 -11.88 -15.96
C ALA A 116 4.67 -11.92 -14.50
N VAL A 117 4.84 -10.76 -13.87
CA VAL A 117 5.26 -10.66 -12.47
C VAL A 117 4.17 -11.17 -11.53
N THR A 118 2.89 -10.94 -11.83
CA THR A 118 1.77 -11.46 -11.05
C THR A 118 1.72 -12.99 -11.07
N ALA A 119 2.10 -13.63 -12.17
CA ALA A 119 2.20 -15.09 -12.25
C ALA A 119 3.27 -15.67 -11.30
N ILE A 120 4.33 -14.89 -11.02
CA ILE A 120 5.41 -15.29 -10.10
C ILE A 120 5.12 -14.82 -8.66
N ARG A 121 4.05 -14.09 -8.43
CA ARG A 121 3.64 -13.53 -7.13
C ARG A 121 3.60 -14.54 -5.97
N ARG A 122 3.44 -15.82 -6.29
CA ARG A 122 3.41 -16.91 -5.31
C ARG A 122 4.78 -17.14 -4.65
N TRP A 123 5.86 -16.61 -5.25
CA TRP A 123 7.25 -16.84 -4.84
C TRP A 123 7.95 -15.55 -4.34
N LEU A 124 7.26 -14.41 -4.39
CA LEU A 124 7.71 -13.09 -3.95
C LEU A 124 7.00 -12.69 -2.64
#